data_d23fefaeaf2533a095dbcff0fdae04ba
#
_entry.id   d23fefaeaf2533a095dbcff0fdae04ba
#
_cell.length_a   1.000
_cell.length_b   1.000
_cell.length_c   1.000
_cell.angle_alpha   90.00
_cell.angle_beta   90.00
_cell.angle_gamma   90.00
#
_symmetry.space_group_name_H-M   'P 1'
#
loop_
_entity.id
_entity.type
_entity.pdbx_description
1 polymer ?
#
loop_
_entity_poly.entity_id
_entity_poly.type
_entity_poly.pdbx_seq_one_letter_code
_entity_poly.pdbx_strand_id
1 'polypeptide(L)'
;SKYVASTPELDEIPAAAKLREDHCGGLDEQIGLCWGHSNQLNALEWHTCNEFNIAVRELVLLLAKREDLDEDDRLNADKVQAFYLAQGEMIEVYSDTLHFCPCEVTGSGFSCIVGLQRGTNLPIAPEQKVNKLWAANKWLLGHEANTGLIERGAFPGIYGENWKINPIIR
;
A
#
# COMPACT_ATOMS: atom_id res chain seq x y z
N SER A 1 11.74 1.48 3.22
CA SER A 1 10.83 0.36 3.54
C SER A 1 11.13 -0.86 2.68
N LYS A 2 10.72 -2.02 3.17
CA LYS A 2 10.80 -3.31 2.50
C LYS A 2 9.45 -3.98 2.51
N TYR A 3 9.15 -4.75 1.46
CA TYR A 3 7.96 -5.58 1.35
C TYR A 3 8.34 -6.99 0.88
N VAL A 4 7.81 -7.99 1.58
CA VAL A 4 7.86 -9.40 1.19
C VAL A 4 6.44 -9.88 1.02
N ALA A 5 6.06 -10.26 -0.19
CA ALA A 5 4.69 -10.54 -0.57
C ALA A 5 4.08 -11.79 0.11
N SER A 6 4.93 -12.77 0.43
CA SER A 6 4.54 -14.01 1.11
C SER A 6 5.68 -14.50 1.97
N THR A 7 5.38 -14.84 3.20
CA THR A 7 6.33 -15.50 4.12
C THR A 7 5.70 -16.77 4.64
N PRO A 8 6.35 -17.96 4.51
CA PRO A 8 5.79 -19.21 5.00
C PRO A 8 5.39 -19.14 6.48
N GLU A 9 6.17 -18.42 7.27
CA GLU A 9 5.94 -18.24 8.71
C GLU A 9 4.63 -17.51 9.03
N LEU A 10 4.12 -16.69 8.10
CA LEU A 10 2.82 -16.03 8.22
C LEU A 10 1.72 -16.79 7.47
N ASP A 11 2.04 -17.30 6.27
CA ASP A 11 1.07 -17.98 5.42
C ASP A 11 0.50 -19.26 6.06
N GLU A 12 1.29 -19.96 6.88
CA GLU A 12 0.97 -21.29 7.43
C GLU A 12 0.37 -21.26 8.84
N ILE A 13 0.30 -20.11 9.50
CA ILE A 13 -0.28 -20.04 10.86
C ILE A 13 -1.82 -20.19 10.79
N PRO A 14 -2.44 -20.76 11.86
CA PRO A 14 -3.90 -20.93 11.89
C PRO A 14 -4.71 -19.64 11.70
N ALA A 15 -4.18 -18.51 12.20
CA ALA A 15 -4.83 -17.22 12.03
C ALA A 15 -4.89 -16.78 10.54
N ALA A 16 -3.88 -17.12 9.73
CA ALA A 16 -3.88 -16.86 8.30
C ALA A 16 -4.96 -17.69 7.57
N ALA A 17 -5.10 -18.96 7.93
CA ALA A 17 -6.16 -19.81 7.37
C ALA A 17 -7.56 -19.24 7.69
N LYS A 18 -7.74 -18.78 8.93
CA LYS A 18 -9.02 -18.16 9.34
C LYS A 18 -9.27 -16.83 8.61
N LEU A 19 -8.25 -16.00 8.41
CA LEU A 19 -8.38 -14.77 7.64
C LEU A 19 -8.83 -15.05 6.20
N ARG A 20 -8.26 -16.06 5.54
CA ARG A 20 -8.66 -16.49 4.20
C ARG A 20 -10.10 -17.00 4.16
N GLU A 21 -10.50 -17.80 5.13
CA GLU A 21 -11.85 -18.32 5.24
C GLU A 21 -12.88 -17.20 5.42
N ASP A 22 -12.63 -16.27 6.34
CA ASP A 22 -13.57 -15.24 6.73
C ASP A 22 -13.68 -14.10 5.70
N HIS A 23 -12.60 -13.77 4.97
CA HIS A 23 -12.52 -12.53 4.19
C HIS A 23 -12.19 -12.72 2.71
N CYS A 24 -11.66 -13.88 2.31
CA CYS A 24 -11.15 -14.04 0.95
C CYS A 24 -12.04 -14.88 0.03
N GLY A 25 -13.21 -15.31 0.51
CA GLY A 25 -14.19 -16.02 -0.30
C GLY A 25 -13.66 -17.31 -0.97
N GLY A 26 -12.64 -17.95 -0.40
CA GLY A 26 -12.00 -19.14 -0.95
C GLY A 26 -10.95 -18.87 -2.04
N LEU A 27 -10.63 -17.62 -2.33
CA LEU A 27 -9.54 -17.27 -3.22
C LEU A 27 -8.18 -17.50 -2.53
N ASP A 28 -7.16 -17.82 -3.33
CA ASP A 28 -5.81 -18.00 -2.82
C ASP A 28 -5.17 -16.64 -2.52
N GLU A 29 -4.83 -16.42 -1.27
CA GLU A 29 -4.15 -15.22 -0.80
C GLU A 29 -2.76 -15.50 -0.28
N GLN A 30 -1.89 -14.53 -0.48
CA GLN A 30 -0.57 -14.46 0.11
C GLN A 30 -0.61 -13.55 1.32
N ILE A 31 0.14 -13.91 2.36
CA ILE A 31 0.30 -13.09 3.56
C ILE A 31 1.79 -12.80 3.75
N GLY A 32 2.11 -11.54 3.70
CA GLY A 32 3.46 -11.01 3.77
C GLY A 32 3.64 -9.92 4.80
N LEU A 33 4.77 -9.25 4.72
CA LEU A 33 5.15 -8.20 5.67
C LEU A 33 5.70 -6.98 4.94
N CYS A 34 5.23 -5.79 5.34
CA CYS A 34 5.79 -4.50 4.97
C CYS A 34 6.33 -3.81 6.21
N TRP A 35 7.60 -3.36 6.17
CA TRP A 35 8.22 -2.71 7.32
C TRP A 35 9.32 -1.71 6.93
N GLY A 36 9.69 -0.87 7.85
CA GLY A 36 10.79 0.09 7.68
C GLY A 36 10.44 1.49 8.15
N HIS A 37 11.00 2.47 7.47
CA HIS A 37 10.79 3.88 7.73
C HIS A 37 10.16 4.54 6.52
N SER A 38 9.07 5.24 6.72
CA SER A 38 8.41 6.11 5.75
C SER A 38 7.59 7.15 6.52
N ASN A 39 7.56 8.36 6.02
CA ASN A 39 6.81 9.44 6.64
C ASN A 39 6.23 10.44 5.64
N GLN A 40 6.16 10.05 4.37
CA GLN A 40 5.65 10.92 3.30
C GLN A 40 4.69 10.17 2.39
N LEU A 41 3.78 10.92 1.76
CA LEU A 41 2.83 10.38 0.79
C LEU A 41 3.55 9.66 -0.37
N ASN A 42 4.50 10.30 -1.00
CA ASN A 42 5.38 9.77 -2.05
C ASN A 42 4.73 9.05 -3.23
N ALA A 43 3.75 8.20 -3.00
CA ALA A 43 3.06 7.41 -4.02
C ALA A 43 1.74 6.87 -3.46
N LEU A 44 0.85 6.46 -4.36
CA LEU A 44 -0.33 5.64 -4.10
C LEU A 44 -0.48 4.59 -5.20
N GLU A 45 -1.05 3.46 -4.84
CA GLU A 45 -1.29 2.32 -5.72
C GLU A 45 -2.69 1.76 -5.53
N TRP A 46 -3.14 0.92 -6.45
CA TRP A 46 -4.33 0.11 -6.28
C TRP A 46 -4.16 -1.26 -6.92
N HIS A 47 -5.02 -2.17 -6.50
CA HIS A 47 -5.14 -3.54 -7.01
C HIS A 47 -6.57 -3.79 -7.49
N THR A 48 -6.80 -4.88 -8.22
CA THR A 48 -8.17 -5.34 -8.56
C THR A 48 -8.82 -6.15 -7.45
N CYS A 49 -8.10 -6.43 -6.38
CA CYS A 49 -8.55 -7.13 -5.18
C CYS A 49 -8.46 -6.21 -3.97
N ASN A 50 -9.17 -6.59 -2.90
CA ASN A 50 -8.99 -5.96 -1.60
C ASN A 50 -7.64 -6.36 -0.99
N GLU A 51 -7.16 -5.57 -0.04
CA GLU A 51 -5.94 -5.82 0.71
C GLU A 51 -6.21 -5.68 2.20
N PHE A 52 -5.71 -6.62 3.02
CA PHE A 52 -5.77 -6.54 4.47
C PHE A 52 -4.47 -5.97 5.02
N ASN A 53 -4.59 -5.03 5.92
CA ASN A 53 -3.46 -4.43 6.62
C ASN A 53 -3.65 -4.61 8.13
N ILE A 54 -2.72 -5.32 8.78
CA ILE A 54 -2.71 -5.53 10.23
C ILE A 54 -1.48 -4.85 10.81
N ALA A 55 -1.69 -3.87 11.66
CA ALA A 55 -0.60 -3.13 12.30
C ALA A 55 0.12 -3.99 13.34
N VAL A 56 1.32 -4.47 13.01
CA VAL A 56 2.22 -5.12 13.99
C VAL A 56 2.84 -4.07 14.92
N ARG A 57 3.10 -2.91 14.39
CA ARG A 57 3.45 -1.70 15.11
C ARG A 57 2.53 -0.58 14.62
N GLU A 58 2.15 0.35 15.50
CA GLU A 58 1.31 1.50 15.14
C GLU A 58 1.80 2.17 13.85
N LEU A 59 0.88 2.59 13.02
CA LEU A 59 1.18 3.15 11.71
C LEU A 59 0.09 4.14 11.26
N VAL A 60 0.39 4.90 10.22
CA VAL A 60 -0.59 5.72 9.50
C VAL A 60 -0.65 5.26 8.05
N LEU A 61 -1.85 4.97 7.56
CA LEU A 61 -2.13 4.79 6.14
C LEU A 61 -2.64 6.10 5.54
N LEU A 62 -2.08 6.47 4.39
CA LEU A 62 -2.55 7.56 3.56
C LEU A 62 -3.39 6.97 2.43
N LEU A 63 -4.68 7.28 2.41
CA LEU A 63 -5.65 6.68 1.51
C LEU A 63 -6.39 7.75 0.70
N ALA A 64 -6.81 7.39 -0.52
CA ALA A 64 -7.72 8.18 -1.33
C ALA A 64 -8.64 7.26 -2.14
N LYS A 65 -9.68 7.79 -2.76
CA LYS A 65 -10.57 7.02 -3.62
C LYS A 65 -10.14 7.11 -5.08
N ARG A 66 -10.32 6.03 -5.85
CA ARG A 66 -10.07 6.04 -7.29
C ARG A 66 -11.02 6.99 -8.04
N GLU A 67 -12.22 7.22 -7.53
CA GLU A 67 -13.17 8.18 -8.08
C GLU A 67 -12.73 9.65 -7.94
N ASP A 68 -11.75 9.93 -7.07
CA ASP A 68 -11.15 11.25 -6.91
C ASP A 68 -10.06 11.57 -7.96
N LEU A 69 -9.72 10.62 -8.84
CA LEU A 69 -8.83 10.88 -9.98
C LEU A 69 -9.52 11.82 -10.97
N ASP A 70 -8.75 12.76 -11.47
CA ASP A 70 -9.20 13.69 -12.52
C ASP A 70 -9.23 13.03 -13.93
N GLU A 71 -9.60 13.81 -14.95
CA GLU A 71 -9.71 13.34 -16.35
C GLU A 71 -8.36 12.88 -16.94
N ASP A 72 -7.25 13.30 -16.36
CA ASP A 72 -5.88 12.89 -16.73
C ASP A 72 -5.37 11.71 -15.88
N ASP A 73 -6.26 11.09 -15.08
CA ASP A 73 -5.93 10.02 -14.12
C ASP A 73 -4.91 10.49 -13.05
N ARG A 74 -4.99 11.73 -12.61
CA ARG A 74 -4.14 12.29 -11.56
C ARG A 74 -4.95 12.61 -10.32
N LEU A 75 -4.30 12.55 -9.17
CA LEU A 75 -4.89 12.84 -7.86
C LEU A 75 -4.32 14.14 -7.28
N ASN A 76 -5.22 15.05 -6.86
CA ASN A 76 -4.81 16.13 -5.98
C ASN A 76 -4.57 15.57 -4.57
N ALA A 77 -3.39 15.85 -3.99
CA ALA A 77 -3.03 15.38 -2.64
C ALA A 77 -4.01 15.84 -1.56
N ASP A 78 -4.78 16.92 -1.77
CA ASP A 78 -5.82 17.39 -0.84
C ASP A 78 -6.98 16.38 -0.65
N LYS A 79 -7.12 15.40 -1.56
CA LYS A 79 -8.09 14.30 -1.47
C LYS A 79 -7.63 13.16 -0.56
N VAL A 80 -6.35 13.13 -0.22
CA VAL A 80 -5.78 12.09 0.63
C VAL A 80 -6.26 12.27 2.08
N GLN A 81 -6.54 11.15 2.73
CA GLN A 81 -6.92 11.10 4.14
C GLN A 81 -5.94 10.22 4.91
N ALA A 82 -5.63 10.59 6.14
CA ALA A 82 -4.73 9.86 7.02
C ALA A 82 -5.52 9.02 8.03
N PHE A 83 -5.19 7.73 8.12
CA PHE A 83 -5.83 6.78 9.05
C PHE A 83 -4.77 6.20 9.98
N TYR A 84 -4.91 6.46 11.26
CA TYR A 84 -4.07 5.86 12.29
C TYR A 84 -4.57 4.47 12.64
N LEU A 85 -3.66 3.51 12.72
CA LEU A 85 -3.91 2.16 13.22
C LEU A 85 -3.02 1.92 14.44
N ALA A 86 -3.63 1.58 15.55
CA ALA A 86 -2.92 1.10 16.74
C ALA A 86 -2.40 -0.33 16.50
N GLN A 87 -1.41 -0.74 17.28
CA GLN A 87 -0.89 -2.11 17.25
C GLN A 87 -2.03 -3.12 17.43
N GLY A 88 -2.12 -4.11 16.54
CA GLY A 88 -3.12 -5.17 16.53
C GLY A 88 -4.41 -4.83 15.78
N GLU A 89 -4.61 -3.58 15.37
CA GLU A 89 -5.76 -3.23 14.52
C GLU A 89 -5.58 -3.72 13.09
N MET A 90 -6.70 -4.10 12.48
CA MET A 90 -6.79 -4.54 11.09
C MET A 90 -7.79 -3.67 10.33
N ILE A 91 -7.45 -3.32 9.11
CA ILE A 91 -8.39 -2.75 8.15
C ILE A 91 -8.36 -3.54 6.84
N GLU A 92 -9.48 -3.50 6.12
CA GLU A 92 -9.59 -3.94 4.74
C GLU A 92 -9.60 -2.70 3.84
N VAL A 93 -8.62 -2.62 2.96
CA VAL A 93 -8.51 -1.60 1.92
C VAL A 93 -9.16 -2.15 0.67
N TYR A 94 -10.27 -1.55 0.24
CA TYR A 94 -11.02 -2.00 -0.92
C TYR A 94 -10.28 -1.69 -2.24
N SER A 95 -10.60 -2.46 -3.28
CA SER A 95 -9.96 -2.35 -4.60
C SER A 95 -10.16 -0.97 -5.29
N ASP A 96 -11.12 -0.19 -4.83
CA ASP A 96 -11.37 1.19 -5.27
C ASP A 96 -10.58 2.25 -4.48
N THR A 97 -9.75 1.81 -3.52
CA THR A 97 -9.04 2.69 -2.60
C THR A 97 -7.54 2.72 -2.90
N LEU A 98 -7.05 3.91 -3.19
CA LEU A 98 -5.63 4.18 -3.39
C LEU A 98 -4.92 4.13 -2.03
N HIS A 99 -3.81 3.41 -1.96
CA HIS A 99 -3.00 3.22 -0.75
C HIS A 99 -1.54 3.03 -1.12
N PHE A 100 -0.66 3.02 -0.14
CA PHE A 100 0.76 2.70 -0.34
C PHE A 100 1.40 2.26 0.98
N CYS A 101 2.73 2.18 0.97
CA CYS A 101 3.55 1.91 2.13
C CYS A 101 3.11 2.79 3.33
N PRO A 102 2.82 2.19 4.50
CA PRO A 102 2.44 2.96 5.68
C PRO A 102 3.49 3.97 6.12
N CYS A 103 3.05 5.02 6.81
CA CYS A 103 3.93 5.94 7.51
C CYS A 103 4.12 5.51 8.97
N GLU A 104 5.32 5.75 9.50
CA GLU A 104 5.64 5.54 10.91
C GLU A 104 4.98 6.61 11.79
N VAL A 105 4.55 6.21 12.99
CA VAL A 105 3.99 7.10 14.01
C VAL A 105 5.10 7.64 14.92
N THR A 106 6.10 6.82 15.18
CA THR A 106 7.30 7.18 15.95
C THR A 106 8.53 6.92 15.11
N GLY A 107 9.68 7.49 15.47
CA GLY A 107 10.96 7.26 14.78
C GLY A 107 11.46 5.80 14.84
N SER A 108 10.69 4.88 15.39
CA SER A 108 11.01 3.44 15.48
C SER A 108 10.63 2.65 14.23
N GLY A 109 10.06 3.30 13.23
CA GLY A 109 9.56 2.65 12.01
C GLY A 109 8.16 2.06 12.19
N PHE A 110 7.60 1.57 11.09
CA PHE A 110 6.33 0.84 11.05
C PHE A 110 6.56 -0.65 10.73
N SER A 111 5.57 -1.48 11.05
CA SER A 111 5.50 -2.88 10.62
C SER A 111 4.06 -3.29 10.42
N CYS A 112 3.74 -3.86 9.26
CA CYS A 112 2.39 -4.18 8.81
C CYS A 112 2.37 -5.56 8.16
N ILE A 113 1.51 -6.46 8.63
CA ILE A 113 1.16 -7.67 7.89
C ILE A 113 0.21 -7.26 6.78
N VAL A 114 0.47 -7.79 5.58
CA VAL A 114 -0.28 -7.45 4.37
C VAL A 114 -0.80 -8.75 3.74
N GLY A 115 -2.12 -8.85 3.58
CA GLY A 115 -2.77 -9.99 2.93
C GLY A 115 -3.54 -9.52 1.69
N LEU A 116 -3.32 -10.18 0.56
CA LEU A 116 -4.02 -9.91 -0.69
C LEU A 116 -3.88 -11.09 -1.66
N GLN A 117 -4.64 -11.05 -2.76
CA GLN A 117 -4.66 -12.14 -3.76
C GLN A 117 -3.25 -12.53 -4.21
N ARG A 118 -2.97 -13.84 -4.17
CA ARG A 118 -1.65 -14.38 -4.55
C ARG A 118 -1.30 -14.02 -5.98
N GLY A 119 -0.04 -13.66 -6.18
CA GLY A 119 0.49 -13.19 -7.45
C GLY A 119 0.50 -11.67 -7.61
N THR A 120 -0.23 -10.93 -6.78
CA THR A 120 -0.13 -9.47 -6.75
C THR A 120 1.27 -9.02 -6.31
N ASN A 121 1.76 -7.94 -6.88
CA ASN A 121 3.09 -7.37 -6.65
C ASN A 121 4.28 -8.19 -7.21
N LEU A 122 4.04 -9.29 -7.94
CA LEU A 122 5.13 -9.98 -8.62
C LEU A 122 5.73 -9.10 -9.73
N PRO A 123 7.04 -9.23 -9.98
CA PRO A 123 7.68 -8.52 -11.09
C PRO A 123 7.01 -8.86 -12.43
N ILE A 124 6.91 -7.85 -13.30
CA ILE A 124 6.48 -7.99 -14.68
C ILE A 124 7.61 -7.53 -15.62
N ALA A 125 7.57 -7.99 -16.85
CA ALA A 125 8.54 -7.57 -17.86
C ALA A 125 8.38 -6.07 -18.19
N PRO A 126 9.47 -5.36 -18.52
CA PRO A 126 9.43 -3.92 -18.79
C PRO A 126 8.38 -3.50 -19.83
N GLU A 127 8.18 -4.30 -20.87
CA GLU A 127 7.20 -4.08 -21.93
C GLU A 127 5.74 -4.20 -21.47
N GLN A 128 5.49 -4.82 -20.32
CA GLN A 128 4.17 -4.92 -19.69
C GLN A 128 3.84 -3.71 -18.82
N LYS A 129 4.82 -2.85 -18.52
CA LYS A 129 4.64 -1.64 -17.72
C LYS A 129 3.98 -0.53 -18.54
N VAL A 130 2.72 -0.70 -18.86
CA VAL A 130 1.91 0.25 -19.60
C VAL A 130 0.76 0.78 -18.75
N ASN A 131 0.26 1.98 -19.06
CA ASN A 131 -0.92 2.55 -18.41
C ASN A 131 -0.85 2.51 -16.86
N LYS A 132 0.27 2.96 -16.30
CA LYS A 132 0.54 2.99 -14.84
C LYS A 132 0.74 1.61 -14.19
N LEU A 133 0.67 0.49 -14.95
CA LEU A 133 0.93 -0.84 -14.44
C LEU A 133 2.40 -0.94 -14.02
N TRP A 134 2.64 -1.15 -12.73
CA TRP A 134 3.97 -1.18 -12.13
C TRP A 134 4.49 -2.60 -11.87
N ALA A 135 3.58 -3.47 -11.41
CA ALA A 135 3.82 -4.88 -11.14
C ALA A 135 2.54 -5.67 -11.43
N ALA A 136 2.57 -6.97 -11.33
CA ALA A 136 1.37 -7.79 -11.52
C ALA A 136 0.25 -7.31 -10.60
N ASN A 137 -0.93 -7.00 -11.16
CA ASN A 137 -2.11 -6.49 -10.46
C ASN A 137 -1.86 -5.21 -9.62
N LYS A 138 -0.86 -4.39 -9.99
CA LYS A 138 -0.47 -3.19 -9.25
C LYS A 138 -0.28 -2.01 -10.18
N TRP A 139 -1.11 -1.00 -10.05
CA TRP A 139 -0.97 0.31 -10.70
C TRP A 139 -0.43 1.32 -9.69
N LEU A 140 0.49 2.17 -10.13
CA LEU A 140 1.23 3.08 -9.25
C LEU A 140 1.18 4.52 -9.76
N LEU A 141 0.79 5.43 -8.88
CA LEU A 141 0.91 6.87 -9.05
C LEU A 141 2.05 7.37 -8.15
N GLY A 142 3.08 7.95 -8.74
CA GLY A 142 4.13 8.64 -8.00
C GLY A 142 3.72 10.09 -7.73
N HIS A 143 4.09 10.62 -6.56
CA HIS A 143 4.01 12.05 -6.31
C HIS A 143 5.05 12.78 -7.19
N GLU A 144 4.65 13.86 -7.86
CA GLU A 144 5.54 14.59 -8.79
C GLU A 144 6.83 15.09 -8.14
N ALA A 145 6.80 15.39 -6.84
CA ALA A 145 8.00 15.75 -6.07
C ALA A 145 8.93 14.55 -5.76
N ASN A 146 8.49 13.31 -5.96
CA ASN A 146 9.33 12.13 -5.80
C ASN A 146 10.04 11.78 -7.11
N THR A 147 10.99 12.64 -7.52
CA THR A 147 11.70 12.50 -8.80
C THR A 147 12.37 11.14 -8.97
N GLY A 148 12.95 10.59 -7.90
CA GLY A 148 13.60 9.28 -7.95
C GLY A 148 12.64 8.12 -8.24
N LEU A 149 11.35 8.23 -7.90
CA LEU A 149 10.35 7.24 -8.26
C LEU A 149 9.91 7.42 -9.72
N ILE A 150 9.74 8.68 -10.14
CA ILE A 150 9.37 9.03 -11.52
C ILE A 150 10.46 8.60 -12.50
N GLU A 151 11.73 8.83 -12.20
CA GLU A 151 12.87 8.38 -13.01
C GLU A 151 12.93 6.86 -13.18
N ARG A 152 12.40 6.09 -12.23
CA ARG A 152 12.23 4.64 -12.34
C ARG A 152 11.01 4.22 -13.14
N GLY A 153 10.25 5.16 -13.69
CA GLY A 153 9.13 4.92 -14.59
C GLY A 153 7.75 4.94 -13.93
N ALA A 154 7.61 5.40 -12.67
CA ALA A 154 6.29 5.61 -12.09
C ALA A 154 5.58 6.77 -12.80
N PHE A 155 4.27 6.64 -13.00
CA PHE A 155 3.45 7.71 -13.55
C PHE A 155 3.37 8.88 -12.54
N PRO A 156 3.67 10.15 -12.95
CA PRO A 156 3.60 11.31 -12.08
C PRO A 156 2.14 11.71 -11.84
N GLY A 157 1.42 10.88 -11.09
CA GLY A 157 -0.02 10.95 -10.95
C GLY A 157 -0.51 11.63 -9.68
N ILE A 158 0.37 12.11 -8.79
CA ILE A 158 -0.04 12.83 -7.58
C ILE A 158 0.59 14.21 -7.60
N TYR A 159 -0.22 15.25 -7.47
CA TYR A 159 0.21 16.65 -7.41
C TYR A 159 -0.31 17.36 -6.16
N GLY A 160 0.27 18.52 -5.86
CA GLY A 160 0.00 19.29 -4.66
C GLY A 160 1.06 19.07 -3.58
N GLU A 161 0.69 19.14 -2.32
CA GLU A 161 1.62 18.95 -1.22
C GLU A 161 1.99 17.47 -1.04
N ASN A 162 3.29 17.17 -1.02
CA ASN A 162 3.76 15.83 -0.65
C ASN A 162 3.72 15.70 0.88
N TRP A 163 2.57 15.31 1.40
CA TRP A 163 2.28 15.25 2.83
C TRP A 163 3.36 14.55 3.62
N LYS A 164 3.72 15.16 4.73
CA LYS A 164 4.68 14.60 5.66
C LYS A 164 4.01 14.34 7.01
N ILE A 165 4.07 13.10 7.45
CA ILE A 165 3.69 12.71 8.81
C ILE A 165 4.89 13.00 9.71
N ASN A 166 4.71 13.81 10.75
CA ASN A 166 5.76 14.10 11.72
C ASN A 166 5.68 13.06 12.84
N PRO A 167 6.70 12.21 13.00
CA PRO A 167 6.72 11.22 14.07
C PRO A 167 6.61 11.86 15.46
N ILE A 168 5.83 11.22 16.33
CA ILE A 168 5.71 11.62 17.72
C ILE A 168 7.00 11.23 18.46
N ILE A 169 7.55 12.15 19.22
CA ILE A 169 8.66 11.88 20.13
C ILE A 169 8.03 11.36 21.43
N ARG A 170 8.24 10.09 21.73
CA ARG A 170 7.85 9.48 23.01
C ARG A 170 9.09 9.13 23.82
#